data_232251996fe56fe83a75f06921c1d2a9
#
_entry.id   232251996fe56fe83a75f06921c1d2a9
#
_cell.length_a   1.000
_cell.length_b   1.000
_cell.length_c   1.000
_cell.angle_alpha   90.00
_cell.angle_beta   90.00
_cell.angle_gamma   90.00
#
_symmetry.space_group_name_H-M   'P 1'
#
loop_
_entity.id
_entity.type
_entity.pdbx_description
1 polymer ?
#
loop_
_entity_poly.entity_id
_entity_poly.type
_entity_poly.pdbx_seq_one_letter_code
_entity_poly.pdbx_strand_id
1 'polypeptide(L)'
;MELPQSQKTNNLKKREKEKDMVERYDLIVIGAGPAGLSAAIEAAKNGLSPIVFDENAKPGGQLFKQIHKFFGSKEHKAKIRGYKIGEDLLAEAKQYGVKVILNATVIGLYEEKEITVKIDEEVKHYKGDSILVATGASENMVTFKGWTLPGVIGAGAAQTMMNLHHVKAGEKILMLGSGNVGLVVSFQLMQAGCEVVALVDAAPRIGGYGVHAAKVARCGVPFYLSHTIIEAEGDDHVTGVTIGEVGPDWKIKEGSEKHFDVDTICLAVGLSPMSQLLKQAGCEMKDTPGGYVPVCDELGSTSIEGIFAAGDVSGIEEASSAMIEGRISGAVIANYLGYLSDEALAQKTKELEQALSSLRKGMFAPENRGKLITKTEEDIDVSMNLLEKGYVADDEIERYPGVTHTIGVHPVMECTQNIPCNPCQDACQKGCISIGDNITSL
;
A
#
# COMPACT_ATOMS: atom_id res chain seq x y z
N MET A 1 -48.86 8.77 -17.79
CA MET A 1 -48.79 9.79 -18.83
C MET A 1 -47.68 9.35 -19.78
N GLU A 2 -48.02 8.77 -20.94
CA GLU A 2 -47.03 8.31 -21.91
C GLU A 2 -46.48 9.50 -22.68
N LEU A 3 -45.14 9.55 -22.83
CA LEU A 3 -44.48 10.57 -23.63
C LEU A 3 -44.92 10.48 -25.11
N PRO A 4 -45.12 11.64 -25.80
CA PRO A 4 -45.47 11.67 -27.22
C PRO A 4 -44.45 10.88 -28.06
N GLN A 5 -44.93 10.23 -29.12
CA GLN A 5 -44.09 9.42 -30.03
C GLN A 5 -42.89 10.17 -30.61
N SER A 6 -43.02 11.46 -30.87
CA SER A 6 -41.94 12.34 -31.34
C SER A 6 -40.82 12.53 -30.29
N GLN A 7 -41.17 12.53 -29.01
CA GLN A 7 -40.15 12.57 -27.91
C GLN A 7 -39.49 11.22 -27.71
N LYS A 8 -40.19 10.08 -27.87
CA LYS A 8 -39.61 8.74 -27.86
C LYS A 8 -38.61 8.57 -28.99
N THR A 9 -38.92 9.05 -30.20
CA THR A 9 -38.03 8.96 -31.38
C THR A 9 -36.83 9.90 -31.27
N ASN A 10 -36.98 11.09 -30.69
CA ASN A 10 -35.88 12.00 -30.42
C ASN A 10 -34.94 11.47 -29.32
N ASN A 11 -35.51 10.85 -28.28
CA ASN A 11 -34.71 10.22 -27.24
C ASN A 11 -33.96 8.97 -27.72
N LEU A 12 -34.55 8.20 -28.66
CA LEU A 12 -33.87 7.08 -29.32
C LEU A 12 -32.71 7.55 -30.19
N LYS A 13 -32.94 8.58 -31.04
CA LYS A 13 -31.89 9.17 -31.88
C LYS A 13 -30.80 9.87 -31.06
N LYS A 14 -31.13 10.44 -29.91
CA LYS A 14 -30.15 10.99 -28.96
C LYS A 14 -29.32 9.89 -28.33
N ARG A 15 -29.95 8.78 -27.90
CA ARG A 15 -29.26 7.59 -27.39
C ARG A 15 -28.42 6.88 -28.45
N GLU A 16 -28.84 6.82 -29.69
CA GLU A 16 -28.04 6.32 -30.82
C GLU A 16 -26.83 7.23 -31.10
N LYS A 17 -26.99 8.56 -31.10
CA LYS A 17 -25.87 9.50 -31.22
C LYS A 17 -24.92 9.48 -30.00
N GLU A 18 -25.43 9.24 -28.80
CA GLU A 18 -24.62 9.07 -27.59
C GLU A 18 -23.86 7.72 -27.60
N LYS A 19 -24.43 6.66 -28.21
CA LYS A 19 -23.71 5.38 -28.47
C LYS A 19 -22.55 5.53 -29.46
N ASP A 20 -22.63 6.46 -30.41
CA ASP A 20 -21.56 6.76 -31.36
C ASP A 20 -20.41 7.59 -30.77
N MET A 21 -20.48 7.97 -29.50
CA MET A 21 -19.46 8.81 -28.81
C MET A 21 -18.67 8.05 -27.70
N VAL A 22 -18.79 6.72 -27.58
CA VAL A 22 -17.99 5.96 -26.63
C VAL A 22 -16.58 5.78 -27.19
N GLU A 23 -15.60 6.44 -26.58
CA GLU A 23 -14.20 6.27 -26.94
C GLU A 23 -13.74 4.83 -26.64
N ARG A 24 -13.06 4.18 -27.58
CA ARG A 24 -12.57 2.80 -27.48
C ARG A 24 -11.06 2.75 -27.35
N TYR A 25 -10.60 1.82 -26.52
CA TYR A 25 -9.19 1.55 -26.29
C TYR A 25 -8.94 0.04 -26.21
N ASP A 26 -7.75 -0.41 -26.59
CA ASP A 26 -7.33 -1.81 -26.47
C ASP A 26 -7.34 -2.22 -25.00
N LEU A 27 -6.79 -1.36 -24.14
CA LEU A 27 -6.71 -1.56 -22.71
C LEU A 27 -7.08 -0.29 -21.94
N ILE A 28 -8.04 -0.42 -21.03
CA ILE A 28 -8.33 0.58 -20.00
C ILE A 28 -7.75 0.09 -18.67
N VAL A 29 -6.93 0.93 -18.03
CA VAL A 29 -6.38 0.69 -16.70
C VAL A 29 -7.03 1.65 -15.71
N ILE A 30 -7.54 1.12 -14.61
CA ILE A 30 -8.16 1.89 -13.53
C ILE A 30 -7.19 1.94 -12.35
N GLY A 31 -6.58 3.10 -12.14
CA GLY A 31 -5.55 3.36 -11.13
C GLY A 31 -4.15 3.50 -11.73
N ALA A 32 -3.52 4.67 -11.55
CA ALA A 32 -2.14 4.97 -11.96
C ALA A 32 -1.13 4.72 -10.83
N GLY A 33 -1.38 3.73 -9.99
CA GLY A 33 -0.44 3.24 -8.99
C GLY A 33 0.67 2.36 -9.59
N PRO A 34 1.54 1.76 -8.76
CA PRO A 34 2.65 0.92 -9.23
C PRO A 34 2.19 -0.25 -10.11
N ALA A 35 1.09 -0.91 -9.78
CA ALA A 35 0.55 -2.01 -10.59
C ALA A 35 0.02 -1.51 -11.94
N GLY A 36 -0.86 -0.50 -11.93
CA GLY A 36 -1.51 -0.01 -13.15
C GLY A 36 -0.52 0.61 -14.14
N LEU A 37 0.43 1.45 -13.68
CA LEU A 37 1.46 2.00 -14.55
C LEU A 37 2.37 0.91 -15.12
N SER A 38 2.80 -0.07 -14.30
CA SER A 38 3.63 -1.17 -14.79
C SER A 38 2.93 -2.03 -15.83
N ALA A 39 1.62 -2.27 -15.65
CA ALA A 39 0.81 -3.00 -16.61
C ALA A 39 0.64 -2.23 -17.93
N ALA A 40 0.31 -0.94 -17.85
CA ALA A 40 0.14 -0.11 -19.03
C ALA A 40 1.44 0.00 -19.84
N ILE A 41 2.59 0.17 -19.16
CA ILE A 41 3.91 0.18 -19.80
C ILE A 41 4.20 -1.16 -20.50
N GLU A 42 3.96 -2.28 -19.81
CA GLU A 42 4.22 -3.59 -20.36
C GLU A 42 3.31 -3.90 -21.56
N ALA A 43 2.03 -3.55 -21.49
CA ALA A 43 1.08 -3.65 -22.60
C ALA A 43 1.53 -2.79 -23.79
N ALA A 44 1.95 -1.54 -23.54
CA ALA A 44 2.42 -0.64 -24.58
C ALA A 44 3.71 -1.13 -25.25
N LYS A 45 4.64 -1.75 -24.51
CA LYS A 45 5.83 -2.41 -25.05
C LYS A 45 5.49 -3.53 -26.03
N ASN A 46 4.33 -4.16 -25.88
CA ASN A 46 3.84 -5.21 -26.75
C ASN A 46 2.92 -4.68 -27.87
N GLY A 47 2.77 -3.36 -28.01
CA GLY A 47 2.07 -2.73 -29.13
C GLY A 47 0.64 -2.29 -28.88
N LEU A 48 0.12 -2.42 -27.63
CA LEU A 48 -1.18 -1.91 -27.26
C LEU A 48 -1.16 -0.38 -27.10
N SER A 49 -2.34 0.23 -27.14
CA SER A 49 -2.57 1.65 -26.87
C SER A 49 -3.38 1.84 -25.58
N PRO A 50 -2.74 1.69 -24.40
CA PRO A 50 -3.44 1.75 -23.13
C PRO A 50 -3.80 3.18 -22.73
N ILE A 51 -4.97 3.32 -22.07
CA ILE A 51 -5.35 4.52 -21.33
C ILE A 51 -5.47 4.19 -19.84
N VAL A 52 -4.97 5.09 -19.00
CA VAL A 52 -5.00 4.95 -17.53
C VAL A 52 -5.84 6.08 -16.95
N PHE A 53 -6.81 5.75 -16.09
CA PHE A 53 -7.59 6.71 -15.32
C PHE A 53 -7.18 6.66 -13.86
N ASP A 54 -6.98 7.84 -13.24
CA ASP A 54 -6.67 7.95 -11.81
C ASP A 54 -7.44 9.13 -11.19
N GLU A 55 -8.02 8.90 -10.02
CA GLU A 55 -8.77 9.93 -9.29
C GLU A 55 -7.90 11.04 -8.70
N ASN A 56 -6.61 10.76 -8.51
CA ASN A 56 -5.69 11.70 -7.89
C ASN A 56 -5.19 12.76 -8.90
N ALA A 57 -4.79 13.90 -8.37
CA ALA A 57 -4.15 14.97 -9.14
C ALA A 57 -2.70 14.66 -9.53
N LYS A 58 -2.11 13.60 -8.95
CA LYS A 58 -0.75 13.12 -9.25
C LYS A 58 -0.78 11.61 -9.47
N PRO A 59 -0.19 11.10 -10.55
CA PRO A 59 -0.11 9.67 -10.80
C PRO A 59 1.00 9.04 -9.96
N GLY A 60 0.96 7.70 -9.80
CA GLY A 60 1.94 6.91 -9.02
C GLY A 60 1.40 6.39 -7.71
N GLY A 61 0.14 6.69 -7.38
CA GLY A 61 -0.55 6.15 -6.21
C GLY A 61 0.22 6.40 -4.92
N GLN A 62 0.40 5.35 -4.12
CA GLN A 62 1.07 5.45 -2.82
C GLN A 62 2.58 5.71 -2.91
N LEU A 63 3.24 5.53 -4.08
CA LEU A 63 4.68 5.73 -4.24
C LEU A 63 5.11 7.17 -3.93
N PHE A 64 4.31 8.18 -4.29
CA PHE A 64 4.70 9.59 -4.13
C PHE A 64 4.82 10.03 -2.67
N LYS A 65 4.11 9.39 -1.75
CA LYS A 65 4.25 9.68 -0.32
C LYS A 65 5.31 8.84 0.38
N GLN A 66 5.90 7.83 -0.31
CA GLN A 66 6.94 6.96 0.24
C GLN A 66 8.32 7.59 0.05
N ILE A 67 8.75 8.38 1.04
CA ILE A 67 10.08 9.02 1.03
C ILE A 67 11.20 8.09 1.52
N HIS A 68 10.89 6.93 2.09
CA HIS A 68 11.88 5.93 2.48
C HIS A 68 12.45 5.17 1.27
N LYS A 69 13.61 4.57 1.44
CA LYS A 69 14.23 3.71 0.43
C LYS A 69 13.62 2.31 0.48
N PHE A 70 13.36 1.73 -0.67
CA PHE A 70 12.86 0.35 -0.79
C PHE A 70 13.95 -0.66 -0.42
N PHE A 71 13.50 -1.82 0.05
CA PHE A 71 14.32 -2.97 0.40
C PHE A 71 14.28 -4.03 -0.70
N GLY A 72 15.09 -5.11 -0.52
CA GLY A 72 15.14 -6.22 -1.46
C GLY A 72 16.33 -6.13 -2.41
N SER A 73 16.20 -6.71 -3.61
CA SER A 73 17.23 -6.72 -4.64
C SER A 73 17.15 -5.50 -5.56
N LYS A 74 18.10 -5.40 -6.49
CA LYS A 74 18.08 -4.37 -7.55
C LYS A 74 16.82 -4.45 -8.42
N GLU A 75 16.31 -5.64 -8.67
CA GLU A 75 15.09 -5.89 -9.44
C GLU A 75 13.85 -5.33 -8.73
N HIS A 76 13.86 -5.32 -7.39
CA HIS A 76 12.81 -4.77 -6.55
C HIS A 76 12.99 -3.27 -6.25
N LYS A 77 13.88 -2.58 -6.99
CA LYS A 77 14.19 -1.16 -6.80
C LYS A 77 14.77 -0.84 -5.42
N ALA A 78 15.49 -1.79 -4.80
CA ALA A 78 16.16 -1.57 -3.52
C ALA A 78 17.04 -0.30 -3.55
N LYS A 79 17.12 0.40 -2.42
CA LYS A 79 17.85 1.66 -2.20
C LYS A 79 17.28 2.88 -2.95
N ILE A 80 16.22 2.73 -3.75
CA ILE A 80 15.54 3.85 -4.42
C ILE A 80 14.37 4.30 -3.55
N ARG A 81 14.10 5.60 -3.47
CA ARG A 81 12.94 6.14 -2.76
C ARG A 81 11.66 5.92 -3.56
N GLY A 82 10.54 5.66 -2.87
CA GLY A 82 9.26 5.37 -3.53
C GLY A 82 8.84 6.44 -4.53
N TYR A 83 8.92 7.73 -4.17
CA TYR A 83 8.56 8.81 -5.09
C TYR A 83 9.44 8.81 -6.37
N LYS A 84 10.74 8.43 -6.24
CA LYS A 84 11.62 8.35 -7.40
C LYS A 84 11.25 7.19 -8.32
N ILE A 85 10.81 6.06 -7.75
CA ILE A 85 10.26 4.94 -8.53
C ILE A 85 9.02 5.40 -9.29
N GLY A 86 8.13 6.17 -8.65
CA GLY A 86 6.96 6.74 -9.29
C GLY A 86 7.31 7.65 -10.47
N GLU A 87 8.29 8.55 -10.30
CA GLU A 87 8.79 9.40 -11.38
C GLU A 87 9.37 8.60 -12.57
N ASP A 88 10.15 7.55 -12.28
CA ASP A 88 10.74 6.70 -13.30
C ASP A 88 9.66 5.93 -14.08
N LEU A 89 8.63 5.39 -13.39
CA LEU A 89 7.48 4.74 -14.04
C LEU A 89 6.71 5.71 -14.94
N LEU A 90 6.50 6.94 -14.50
CA LEU A 90 5.82 7.95 -15.33
C LEU A 90 6.64 8.35 -16.57
N ALA A 91 7.94 8.49 -16.41
CA ALA A 91 8.83 8.77 -17.53
C ALA A 91 8.79 7.63 -18.56
N GLU A 92 8.80 6.38 -18.08
CA GLU A 92 8.70 5.19 -18.93
C GLU A 92 7.31 5.11 -19.60
N ALA A 93 6.22 5.33 -18.86
CA ALA A 93 4.87 5.37 -19.42
C ALA A 93 4.76 6.39 -20.56
N LYS A 94 5.30 7.59 -20.35
CA LYS A 94 5.33 8.64 -21.38
C LYS A 94 6.17 8.22 -22.60
N GLN A 95 7.32 7.57 -22.39
CA GLN A 95 8.18 7.07 -23.46
C GLN A 95 7.44 6.09 -24.38
N TYR A 96 6.60 5.21 -23.80
CA TYR A 96 5.81 4.23 -24.56
C TYR A 96 4.42 4.75 -24.99
N GLY A 97 4.14 6.04 -24.83
CA GLY A 97 2.90 6.66 -25.31
C GLY A 97 1.65 6.32 -24.50
N VAL A 98 1.82 5.83 -23.25
CA VAL A 98 0.68 5.58 -22.36
C VAL A 98 -0.04 6.88 -22.04
N LYS A 99 -1.35 6.92 -22.30
CA LYS A 99 -2.20 8.07 -21.98
C LYS A 99 -2.67 7.96 -20.52
N VAL A 100 -2.35 8.93 -19.69
CA VAL A 100 -2.79 8.99 -18.27
C VAL A 100 -3.72 10.18 -18.08
N ILE A 101 -4.93 9.93 -17.58
CA ILE A 101 -5.94 10.93 -17.26
C ILE A 101 -6.09 11.00 -15.75
N LEU A 102 -5.78 12.14 -15.17
CA LEU A 102 -5.84 12.43 -13.74
C LEU A 102 -7.14 13.17 -13.38
N ASN A 103 -7.44 13.28 -12.08
CA ASN A 103 -8.70 13.81 -11.57
C ASN A 103 -9.90 13.14 -12.25
N ALA A 104 -9.77 11.87 -12.57
CA ALA A 104 -10.70 11.06 -13.31
C ALA A 104 -11.16 9.87 -12.46
N THR A 105 -12.29 10.03 -11.78
CA THR A 105 -12.83 8.99 -10.90
C THR A 105 -13.70 8.03 -11.70
N VAL A 106 -13.28 6.77 -11.78
CA VAL A 106 -14.11 5.71 -12.36
C VAL A 106 -15.19 5.34 -11.33
N ILE A 107 -16.44 5.65 -11.68
CA ILE A 107 -17.61 5.45 -10.81
C ILE A 107 -18.46 4.25 -11.22
N GLY A 108 -18.14 3.60 -12.33
CA GLY A 108 -18.83 2.41 -12.82
C GLY A 108 -17.94 1.53 -13.68
N LEU A 109 -18.05 0.23 -13.50
CA LEU A 109 -17.48 -0.83 -14.33
C LEU A 109 -18.54 -1.87 -14.60
N TYR A 110 -18.70 -2.24 -15.87
CA TYR A 110 -19.74 -3.15 -16.34
C TYR A 110 -19.14 -4.37 -17.03
N GLU A 111 -19.89 -5.47 -17.04
CA GLU A 111 -19.47 -6.77 -17.62
C GLU A 111 -19.06 -6.63 -19.10
N GLU A 112 -19.72 -5.75 -19.85
CA GLU A 112 -19.43 -5.49 -21.27
C GLU A 112 -18.11 -4.72 -21.51
N LYS A 113 -17.28 -4.58 -20.49
CA LYS A 113 -16.01 -3.84 -20.51
C LYS A 113 -16.20 -2.35 -20.82
N GLU A 114 -17.27 -1.80 -20.30
CA GLU A 114 -17.54 -0.36 -20.31
C GLU A 114 -17.28 0.24 -18.94
N ILE A 115 -16.77 1.46 -18.91
CA ILE A 115 -16.59 2.22 -17.68
C ILE A 115 -17.28 3.56 -17.75
N THR A 116 -17.73 4.04 -16.62
CA THR A 116 -18.23 5.40 -16.42
C THR A 116 -17.22 6.17 -15.58
N VAL A 117 -16.75 7.30 -16.10
CA VAL A 117 -15.71 8.13 -15.47
C VAL A 117 -16.25 9.54 -15.26
N LYS A 118 -16.10 10.04 -14.02
CA LYS A 118 -16.32 11.46 -13.70
C LYS A 118 -14.99 12.19 -13.84
N ILE A 119 -14.98 13.21 -14.73
CA ILE A 119 -13.84 14.11 -14.95
C ILE A 119 -14.39 15.53 -14.79
N ASP A 120 -13.89 16.25 -13.78
CA ASP A 120 -14.45 17.53 -13.35
C ASP A 120 -15.97 17.39 -13.08
N GLU A 121 -16.81 18.16 -13.77
CA GLU A 121 -18.29 18.09 -13.65
C GLU A 121 -18.94 17.24 -14.76
N GLU A 122 -18.16 16.59 -15.61
CA GLU A 122 -18.66 15.77 -16.71
C GLU A 122 -18.58 14.29 -16.38
N VAL A 123 -19.55 13.54 -16.88
CA VAL A 123 -19.56 12.07 -16.85
C VAL A 123 -19.38 11.56 -18.28
N LYS A 124 -18.34 10.74 -18.47
CA LYS A 124 -17.99 10.16 -19.78
C LYS A 124 -18.00 8.63 -19.72
N HIS A 125 -18.25 8.02 -20.85
CA HIS A 125 -18.26 6.57 -21.01
C HIS A 125 -17.11 6.15 -21.94
N TYR A 126 -16.42 5.09 -21.55
CA TYR A 126 -15.34 4.51 -22.33
C TYR A 126 -15.53 3.00 -22.42
N LYS A 127 -15.05 2.41 -23.51
CA LYS A 127 -15.09 0.97 -23.74
C LYS A 127 -13.70 0.43 -24.00
N GLY A 128 -13.31 -0.63 -23.27
CA GLY A 128 -12.08 -1.35 -23.50
C GLY A 128 -12.32 -2.67 -24.24
N ASP A 129 -11.36 -3.12 -25.02
CA ASP A 129 -11.30 -4.52 -25.43
C ASP A 129 -10.87 -5.38 -24.25
N SER A 130 -10.11 -4.81 -23.33
CA SER A 130 -9.80 -5.34 -22.00
C SER A 130 -9.78 -4.24 -20.95
N ILE A 131 -9.99 -4.62 -19.67
CA ILE A 131 -9.92 -3.71 -18.52
C ILE A 131 -9.04 -4.32 -17.44
N LEU A 132 -8.10 -3.53 -16.91
CA LEU A 132 -7.34 -3.85 -15.72
C LEU A 132 -7.77 -2.95 -14.56
N VAL A 133 -8.19 -3.56 -13.44
CA VAL A 133 -8.47 -2.86 -12.19
C VAL A 133 -7.23 -2.92 -11.30
N ALA A 134 -6.65 -1.77 -10.99
CA ALA A 134 -5.45 -1.58 -10.18
C ALA A 134 -5.66 -0.46 -9.13
N THR A 135 -6.84 -0.44 -8.53
CA THR A 135 -7.32 0.60 -7.60
C THR A 135 -6.64 0.58 -6.24
N GLY A 136 -5.85 -0.47 -5.95
CA GLY A 136 -5.12 -0.56 -4.70
C GLY A 136 -5.99 -0.85 -3.49
N ALA A 137 -5.69 -0.19 -2.36
CA ALA A 137 -6.34 -0.40 -1.08
C ALA A 137 -6.51 0.91 -0.32
N SER A 138 -7.48 0.93 0.60
CA SER A 138 -7.75 2.02 1.54
C SER A 138 -7.36 1.63 2.95
N GLU A 139 -7.05 2.62 3.81
CA GLU A 139 -6.76 2.39 5.21
C GLU A 139 -7.98 1.93 5.99
N ASN A 140 -7.78 0.98 6.88
CA ASN A 140 -8.77 0.58 7.85
C ASN A 140 -8.78 1.55 9.03
N MET A 141 -9.97 1.76 9.58
CA MET A 141 -10.18 2.46 10.83
C MET A 141 -10.67 1.46 11.88
N VAL A 142 -10.37 1.72 13.14
CA VAL A 142 -10.88 0.96 14.29
C VAL A 142 -11.72 1.88 15.16
N THR A 143 -12.83 1.36 15.67
CA THR A 143 -13.76 2.10 16.50
C THR A 143 -13.40 1.96 17.99
N PHE A 144 -13.34 3.09 18.68
CA PHE A 144 -13.17 3.21 20.12
C PHE A 144 -13.90 4.48 20.58
N LYS A 145 -14.07 4.70 21.86
CA LYS A 145 -14.73 5.91 22.34
C LYS A 145 -13.92 7.15 21.91
N GLY A 146 -14.55 8.14 21.28
CA GLY A 146 -13.91 9.35 20.77
C GLY A 146 -13.21 9.21 19.41
N TRP A 147 -13.32 8.07 18.70
CA TRP A 147 -12.62 7.83 17.41
C TRP A 147 -12.98 8.82 16.28
N THR A 148 -14.05 9.60 16.43
CA THR A 148 -14.48 10.63 15.48
C THR A 148 -13.97 12.03 15.80
N LEU A 149 -13.22 12.20 16.88
CA LEU A 149 -12.63 13.49 17.22
C LEU A 149 -11.61 13.93 16.15
N PRO A 150 -11.61 15.21 15.78
CA PRO A 150 -10.51 15.79 15.01
C PRO A 150 -9.16 15.53 15.70
N GLY A 151 -8.19 15.01 14.96
CA GLY A 151 -6.92 14.50 15.48
C GLY A 151 -6.80 12.99 15.45
N VAL A 152 -7.90 12.23 15.25
CA VAL A 152 -7.85 10.80 14.94
C VAL A 152 -7.76 10.63 13.44
N ILE A 153 -6.62 10.16 12.93
CA ILE A 153 -6.33 10.06 11.49
C ILE A 153 -5.65 8.74 11.15
N GLY A 154 -5.75 8.30 9.88
CA GLY A 154 -4.97 7.19 9.37
C GLY A 154 -3.48 7.57 9.22
N ALA A 155 -2.59 6.59 9.36
CA ALA A 155 -1.15 6.79 9.19
C ALA A 155 -0.78 7.21 7.76
N GLY A 156 -1.48 6.71 6.74
CA GLY A 156 -1.31 7.16 5.35
C GLY A 156 -1.85 8.55 5.11
N ALA A 157 -2.88 8.99 5.84
CA ALA A 157 -3.34 10.39 5.81
C ALA A 157 -2.26 11.30 6.41
N ALA A 158 -1.68 10.96 7.56
CA ALA A 158 -0.55 11.70 8.14
C ALA A 158 0.64 11.77 7.17
N GLN A 159 0.97 10.65 6.52
CA GLN A 159 2.03 10.59 5.52
C GLN A 159 1.74 11.50 4.31
N THR A 160 0.48 11.56 3.87
CA THR A 160 0.04 12.45 2.78
C THR A 160 0.20 13.92 3.18
N MET A 161 -0.25 14.29 4.37
CA MET A 161 -0.10 15.65 4.89
C MET A 161 1.37 16.09 4.90
N MET A 162 2.26 15.26 5.47
CA MET A 162 3.68 15.59 5.59
C MET A 162 4.41 15.56 4.25
N ASN A 163 4.28 14.47 3.49
CA ASN A 163 5.17 14.21 2.37
C ASN A 163 4.70 14.83 1.05
N LEU A 164 3.40 15.12 0.90
CA LEU A 164 2.85 15.77 -0.29
C LEU A 164 2.47 17.23 -0.06
N HIS A 165 1.95 17.55 1.10
CA HIS A 165 1.44 18.88 1.39
C HIS A 165 2.33 19.70 2.34
N HIS A 166 3.40 19.08 2.90
CA HIS A 166 4.32 19.72 3.84
C HIS A 166 3.63 20.29 5.07
N VAL A 167 2.57 19.62 5.52
CA VAL A 167 1.79 19.96 6.71
C VAL A 167 2.12 18.97 7.82
N LYS A 168 2.50 19.47 8.98
CA LYS A 168 2.75 18.65 10.17
C LYS A 168 1.44 18.02 10.65
N ALA A 169 1.46 16.71 10.93
CA ALA A 169 0.24 15.97 11.28
C ALA A 169 -0.26 16.26 12.71
N GLY A 170 0.63 16.69 13.60
CA GLY A 170 0.39 17.04 15.01
C GLY A 170 1.70 17.33 15.73
N GLU A 171 1.63 17.66 16.99
CA GLU A 171 2.82 17.89 17.84
C GLU A 171 3.18 16.63 18.63
N LYS A 172 2.20 16.04 19.35
CA LYS A 172 2.33 14.83 20.17
C LYS A 172 1.41 13.74 19.67
N ILE A 173 1.98 12.66 19.21
CA ILE A 173 1.26 11.63 18.45
C ILE A 173 1.40 10.27 19.11
N LEU A 174 0.28 9.57 19.31
CA LEU A 174 0.27 8.15 19.58
C LEU A 174 0.03 7.38 18.27
N MET A 175 0.85 6.37 18.00
CA MET A 175 0.68 5.48 16.85
C MET A 175 0.04 4.16 17.30
N LEU A 176 -1.09 3.77 16.69
CA LEU A 176 -1.68 2.44 16.84
C LEU A 176 -1.35 1.58 15.62
N GLY A 177 -0.65 0.48 15.86
CA GLY A 177 -0.22 -0.50 14.88
C GLY A 177 1.29 -0.52 14.67
N SER A 178 1.92 -1.69 14.87
CA SER A 178 3.35 -1.94 14.75
C SER A 178 3.75 -2.62 13.44
N GLY A 179 2.86 -2.65 12.45
CA GLY A 179 3.17 -3.09 11.09
C GLY A 179 4.15 -2.14 10.38
N ASN A 180 4.60 -2.50 9.17
CA ASN A 180 5.56 -1.69 8.41
C ASN A 180 5.10 -0.23 8.23
N VAL A 181 3.80 0.00 7.98
CA VAL A 181 3.25 1.35 7.83
C VAL A 181 3.40 2.14 9.13
N GLY A 182 2.96 1.59 10.28
CA GLY A 182 3.06 2.26 11.58
C GLY A 182 4.50 2.62 11.94
N LEU A 183 5.44 1.68 11.78
CA LEU A 183 6.85 1.88 12.06
C LEU A 183 7.49 2.95 11.14
N VAL A 184 7.23 2.86 9.83
CA VAL A 184 7.79 3.81 8.84
C VAL A 184 7.23 5.20 9.04
N VAL A 185 5.92 5.32 9.24
CA VAL A 185 5.26 6.61 9.44
C VAL A 185 5.66 7.23 10.78
N SER A 186 5.77 6.44 11.87
CA SER A 186 6.30 6.94 13.14
C SER A 186 7.68 7.58 12.98
N PHE A 187 8.58 6.94 12.23
CA PHE A 187 9.89 7.49 11.97
C PHE A 187 9.82 8.78 11.12
N GLN A 188 8.93 8.85 10.13
CA GLN A 188 8.73 10.04 9.32
C GLN A 188 8.10 11.19 10.10
N LEU A 189 7.17 10.91 11.04
CA LEU A 189 6.61 11.90 11.95
C LEU A 189 7.71 12.55 12.80
N MET A 190 8.61 11.74 13.36
CA MET A 190 9.76 12.27 14.12
C MET A 190 10.71 13.10 13.23
N GLN A 191 10.92 12.70 11.97
CA GLN A 191 11.70 13.49 11.01
C GLN A 191 11.03 14.83 10.67
N ALA A 192 9.70 14.90 10.70
CA ALA A 192 8.93 16.12 10.51
C ALA A 192 8.88 16.99 11.79
N GLY A 193 9.51 16.55 12.89
CA GLY A 193 9.55 17.28 14.16
C GLY A 193 8.33 17.05 15.04
N CYS A 194 7.56 15.95 14.83
CA CYS A 194 6.53 15.53 15.77
C CYS A 194 7.17 14.67 16.88
N GLU A 195 6.60 14.69 18.06
CA GLU A 195 6.90 13.75 19.14
C GLU A 195 5.98 12.53 18.99
N VAL A 196 6.56 11.33 18.79
CA VAL A 196 5.80 10.08 18.87
C VAL A 196 5.91 9.56 20.29
N VAL A 197 4.86 9.74 21.09
CA VAL A 197 4.87 9.45 22.53
C VAL A 197 4.83 7.96 22.82
N ALA A 198 4.17 7.17 21.97
CA ALA A 198 4.09 5.72 22.09
C ALA A 198 3.71 5.08 20.74
N LEU A 199 4.12 3.82 20.57
CA LEU A 199 3.64 2.93 19.54
C LEU A 199 2.90 1.76 20.22
N VAL A 200 1.64 1.57 19.89
CA VAL A 200 0.73 0.63 20.55
C VAL A 200 0.29 -0.43 19.55
N ASP A 201 0.23 -1.69 19.96
CA ASP A 201 -0.30 -2.78 19.12
C ASP A 201 -1.02 -3.83 19.99
N ALA A 202 -2.20 -4.25 19.52
CA ALA A 202 -2.97 -5.30 20.20
C ALA A 202 -2.31 -6.68 20.09
N ALA A 203 -1.45 -6.88 19.08
CA ALA A 203 -0.66 -8.11 18.95
C ALA A 203 0.43 -8.18 20.03
N PRO A 204 0.78 -9.40 20.49
CA PRO A 204 1.87 -9.60 21.46
C PRO A 204 3.26 -9.46 20.83
N ARG A 205 3.36 -9.16 19.54
CA ARG A 205 4.61 -9.07 18.77
C ARG A 205 4.53 -7.92 17.78
N ILE A 206 5.67 -7.33 17.48
CA ILE A 206 5.80 -6.31 16.42
C ILE A 206 5.50 -6.96 15.06
N GLY A 207 4.60 -6.36 14.30
CA GLY A 207 4.12 -6.88 13.01
C GLY A 207 4.98 -6.49 11.81
N GLY A 208 5.87 -5.50 11.94
CA GLY A 208 6.71 -5.00 10.86
C GLY A 208 8.17 -5.44 10.93
N TYR A 209 8.97 -5.00 9.98
CA TYR A 209 10.40 -5.35 9.88
C TYR A 209 11.20 -4.84 11.10
N GLY A 210 12.03 -5.71 11.68
CA GLY A 210 12.87 -5.38 12.83
C GLY A 210 13.78 -4.16 12.60
N VAL A 211 14.25 -3.93 11.38
CA VAL A 211 15.03 -2.72 11.04
C VAL A 211 14.26 -1.42 11.25
N HIS A 212 12.96 -1.41 10.99
CA HIS A 212 12.11 -0.24 11.24
C HIS A 212 11.81 -0.10 12.73
N ALA A 213 11.48 -1.21 13.40
CA ALA A 213 11.25 -1.22 14.84
C ALA A 213 12.47 -0.71 15.60
N ALA A 214 13.67 -1.20 15.25
CA ALA A 214 14.93 -0.75 15.84
C ALA A 214 15.17 0.76 15.65
N LYS A 215 14.83 1.33 14.51
CA LYS A 215 14.93 2.79 14.30
C LYS A 215 14.03 3.58 15.24
N VAL A 216 12.78 3.16 15.36
CA VAL A 216 11.78 3.82 16.22
C VAL A 216 12.19 3.69 17.70
N ALA A 217 12.60 2.49 18.14
CA ALA A 217 13.06 2.24 19.49
C ALA A 217 14.29 3.09 19.87
N ARG A 218 15.28 3.21 18.96
CA ARG A 218 16.47 4.05 19.20
C ARG A 218 16.15 5.54 19.34
N CYS A 219 15.05 5.99 18.76
CA CYS A 219 14.54 7.35 18.96
C CYS A 219 13.87 7.52 20.33
N GLY A 220 13.83 6.50 21.17
CA GLY A 220 13.26 6.54 22.51
C GLY A 220 11.75 6.38 22.57
N VAL A 221 11.11 5.93 21.48
CA VAL A 221 9.67 5.67 21.45
C VAL A 221 9.37 4.35 22.16
N PRO A 222 8.56 4.35 23.22
CA PRO A 222 8.13 3.12 23.88
C PRO A 222 7.13 2.34 23.02
N PHE A 223 7.21 1.01 23.11
CA PHE A 223 6.27 0.10 22.46
C PHE A 223 5.36 -0.53 23.51
N TYR A 224 4.06 -0.47 23.33
CA TYR A 224 3.05 -1.12 24.15
C TYR A 224 2.39 -2.21 23.31
N LEU A 225 2.94 -3.44 23.42
CA LEU A 225 2.38 -4.64 22.77
C LEU A 225 1.29 -5.24 23.66
N SER A 226 0.39 -6.03 23.07
CA SER A 226 -0.83 -6.49 23.75
C SER A 226 -1.65 -5.33 24.35
N HIS A 227 -1.63 -4.16 23.73
CA HIS A 227 -2.39 -2.99 24.17
C HIS A 227 -3.22 -2.43 23.02
N THR A 228 -4.33 -1.80 23.35
CA THR A 228 -5.16 -1.07 22.37
C THR A 228 -5.71 0.22 22.97
N ILE A 229 -6.28 1.08 22.13
CA ILE A 229 -6.92 2.31 22.57
C ILE A 229 -8.29 1.98 23.19
N ILE A 230 -8.54 2.51 24.37
CA ILE A 230 -9.83 2.47 25.07
C ILE A 230 -10.65 3.69 24.66
N GLU A 231 -10.03 4.88 24.77
CA GLU A 231 -10.72 6.16 24.56
C GLU A 231 -9.75 7.22 24.04
N ALA A 232 -10.20 8.00 23.06
CA ALA A 232 -9.64 9.31 22.76
C ALA A 232 -10.41 10.37 23.54
N GLU A 233 -9.70 11.26 24.17
CA GLU A 233 -10.22 12.28 25.05
C GLU A 233 -10.18 13.65 24.38
N GLY A 234 -11.17 14.49 24.68
CA GLY A 234 -11.30 15.84 24.17
C GLY A 234 -12.75 16.20 23.86
N ASP A 235 -12.99 17.48 23.65
CA ASP A 235 -14.32 18.00 23.27
C ASP A 235 -14.38 18.29 21.76
N ASP A 236 -13.61 19.26 21.28
CA ASP A 236 -13.55 19.67 19.86
C ASP A 236 -12.46 18.94 19.06
N HIS A 237 -11.43 18.46 19.72
CA HIS A 237 -10.27 17.75 19.14
C HIS A 237 -9.62 16.87 20.20
N VAL A 238 -8.75 15.98 19.77
CA VAL A 238 -7.97 15.11 20.65
C VAL A 238 -7.07 15.93 21.57
N THR A 239 -7.15 15.67 22.86
CA THR A 239 -6.26 16.25 23.89
C THR A 239 -5.54 15.18 24.71
N GLY A 240 -6.01 13.93 24.60
CA GLY A 240 -5.44 12.80 25.30
C GLY A 240 -5.94 11.47 24.74
N VAL A 241 -5.31 10.39 25.19
CA VAL A 241 -5.68 9.03 24.84
C VAL A 241 -5.41 8.10 26.01
N THR A 242 -6.34 7.22 26.29
CA THR A 242 -6.17 6.12 27.25
C THR A 242 -6.05 4.80 26.51
N ILE A 243 -4.99 4.04 26.79
CA ILE A 243 -4.78 2.68 26.30
C ILE A 243 -4.93 1.66 27.43
N GLY A 244 -5.13 0.39 27.08
CA GLY A 244 -5.19 -0.70 28.05
C GLY A 244 -4.65 -2.01 27.48
N GLU A 245 -4.17 -2.87 28.37
CA GLU A 245 -3.67 -4.20 28.01
C GLU A 245 -4.82 -5.11 27.60
N VAL A 246 -4.65 -5.82 26.49
CA VAL A 246 -5.63 -6.76 25.92
C VAL A 246 -5.27 -8.18 26.37
N GLY A 247 -6.22 -8.84 27.03
CA GLY A 247 -6.10 -10.25 27.39
C GLY A 247 -6.27 -11.20 26.18
N PRO A 248 -6.01 -12.49 26.36
CA PRO A 248 -6.22 -13.51 25.31
C PRO A 248 -7.66 -13.60 24.80
N ASP A 249 -8.63 -13.13 25.59
CA ASP A 249 -10.05 -13.06 25.27
C ASP A 249 -10.45 -11.73 24.59
N TRP A 250 -9.48 -10.92 24.18
CA TRP A 250 -9.65 -9.59 23.56
C TRP A 250 -10.34 -8.58 24.48
N LYS A 251 -10.35 -8.79 25.79
CA LYS A 251 -10.87 -7.82 26.75
C LYS A 251 -9.74 -7.04 27.38
N ILE A 252 -10.04 -5.79 27.71
CA ILE A 252 -9.12 -4.94 28.46
C ILE A 252 -8.98 -5.49 29.89
N LYS A 253 -7.76 -5.62 30.35
CA LYS A 253 -7.47 -5.97 31.74
C LYS A 253 -7.73 -4.75 32.64
N GLU A 254 -8.56 -4.94 33.63
CA GLU A 254 -8.88 -3.89 34.62
C GLU A 254 -7.60 -3.46 35.36
N GLY A 255 -7.37 -2.15 35.48
CA GLY A 255 -6.21 -1.56 36.15
C GLY A 255 -4.94 -1.50 35.30
N SER A 256 -5.04 -1.82 34.00
CA SER A 256 -3.92 -1.71 33.04
C SER A 256 -3.93 -0.40 32.26
N GLU A 257 -4.88 0.48 32.54
CA GLU A 257 -5.08 1.74 31.82
C GLU A 257 -3.86 2.66 31.96
N LYS A 258 -3.43 3.23 30.85
CA LYS A 258 -2.35 4.23 30.77
C LYS A 258 -2.86 5.41 29.96
N HIS A 259 -2.62 6.62 30.47
CA HIS A 259 -3.01 7.86 29.83
C HIS A 259 -1.79 8.55 29.20
N PHE A 260 -2.02 9.19 28.03
CA PHE A 260 -1.03 10.01 27.34
C PHE A 260 -1.68 11.33 26.89
N ASP A 261 -0.99 12.44 27.14
CA ASP A 261 -1.32 13.75 26.59
C ASP A 261 -0.88 13.79 25.12
N VAL A 262 -1.83 13.80 24.19
CA VAL A 262 -1.59 13.82 22.74
C VAL A 262 -2.60 14.73 22.05
N ASP A 263 -2.21 15.31 20.94
CA ASP A 263 -3.10 16.07 20.05
C ASP A 263 -3.51 15.26 18.80
N THR A 264 -2.85 14.12 18.57
CA THR A 264 -3.09 13.29 17.39
C THR A 264 -2.94 11.82 17.70
N ILE A 265 -3.86 11.02 17.15
CA ILE A 265 -3.83 9.56 17.17
C ILE A 265 -3.74 9.09 15.73
N CYS A 266 -2.63 8.43 15.39
CA CYS A 266 -2.44 7.83 14.06
C CYS A 266 -2.77 6.35 14.07
N LEU A 267 -3.60 5.90 13.14
CA LEU A 267 -4.04 4.52 13.01
C LEU A 267 -3.34 3.83 11.83
N ALA A 268 -2.62 2.75 12.11
CA ALA A 268 -1.96 1.88 11.13
C ALA A 268 -2.45 0.43 11.30
N VAL A 269 -3.76 0.25 11.30
CA VAL A 269 -4.47 -0.99 11.66
C VAL A 269 -4.83 -1.87 10.45
N GLY A 270 -4.10 -1.74 9.37
CA GLY A 270 -4.28 -2.51 8.15
C GLY A 270 -4.92 -1.73 7.02
N LEU A 271 -5.14 -2.45 5.93
CA LEU A 271 -5.69 -1.94 4.67
C LEU A 271 -6.81 -2.88 4.20
N SER A 272 -7.72 -2.36 3.38
CA SER A 272 -8.75 -3.15 2.69
C SER A 272 -8.69 -2.92 1.19
N PRO A 273 -8.73 -3.99 0.36
CA PRO A 273 -8.72 -3.88 -1.09
C PRO A 273 -9.90 -3.03 -1.61
N MET A 274 -9.63 -2.12 -2.54
CA MET A 274 -10.66 -1.29 -3.19
C MET A 274 -11.28 -2.04 -4.38
N SER A 275 -12.01 -3.12 -4.08
CA SER A 275 -12.55 -4.07 -5.06
C SER A 275 -14.01 -3.82 -5.49
N GLN A 276 -14.57 -2.66 -5.13
CA GLN A 276 -15.98 -2.32 -5.36
C GLN A 276 -16.36 -2.34 -6.84
N LEU A 277 -15.48 -1.85 -7.72
CA LEU A 277 -15.71 -1.85 -9.17
C LEU A 277 -15.80 -3.26 -9.74
N LEU A 278 -14.93 -4.17 -9.28
CA LEU A 278 -14.95 -5.58 -9.69
C LEU A 278 -16.24 -6.28 -9.24
N LYS A 279 -16.66 -6.01 -8.01
CA LYS A 279 -17.96 -6.49 -7.51
C LYS A 279 -19.13 -5.92 -8.33
N GLN A 280 -19.08 -4.64 -8.68
CA GLN A 280 -20.10 -3.98 -9.50
C GLN A 280 -20.20 -4.60 -10.91
N ALA A 281 -19.06 -4.95 -11.50
CA ALA A 281 -18.99 -5.64 -12.79
C ALA A 281 -19.55 -7.07 -12.75
N GLY A 282 -19.76 -7.65 -11.56
CA GLY A 282 -20.25 -9.02 -11.39
C GLY A 282 -19.14 -10.06 -11.26
N CYS A 283 -17.89 -9.66 -11.05
CA CYS A 283 -16.82 -10.61 -10.80
C CYS A 283 -17.11 -11.44 -9.55
N GLU A 284 -16.73 -12.72 -9.59
CA GLU A 284 -16.77 -13.58 -8.42
C GLU A 284 -15.80 -13.04 -7.35
N MET A 285 -16.30 -12.94 -6.12
CA MET A 285 -15.56 -12.37 -5.01
C MET A 285 -15.43 -13.38 -3.87
N LYS A 286 -14.32 -13.29 -3.12
CA LYS A 286 -14.10 -14.08 -1.90
C LYS A 286 -13.75 -13.19 -0.72
N ASP A 287 -14.20 -13.59 0.47
CA ASP A 287 -13.78 -12.99 1.73
C ASP A 287 -12.52 -13.67 2.24
N THR A 288 -11.54 -12.86 2.67
CA THR A 288 -10.25 -13.32 3.20
C THR A 288 -9.91 -12.52 4.45
N PRO A 289 -9.01 -13.01 5.31
CA PRO A 289 -8.53 -12.21 6.45
C PRO A 289 -7.91 -10.85 6.04
N GLY A 290 -7.48 -10.72 4.77
CA GLY A 290 -6.95 -9.48 4.20
C GLY A 290 -8.00 -8.58 3.56
N GLY A 291 -9.28 -8.97 3.57
CA GLY A 291 -10.40 -8.22 3.01
C GLY A 291 -11.11 -8.95 1.85
N TYR A 292 -12.06 -8.26 1.24
CA TYR A 292 -12.90 -8.77 0.18
C TYR A 292 -12.23 -8.58 -1.19
N VAL A 293 -11.82 -9.66 -1.84
CA VAL A 293 -11.01 -9.66 -3.06
C VAL A 293 -11.68 -10.40 -4.21
N PRO A 294 -11.38 -10.07 -5.49
CA PRO A 294 -11.85 -10.88 -6.61
C PRO A 294 -11.21 -12.28 -6.59
N VAL A 295 -11.95 -13.26 -7.09
CA VAL A 295 -11.38 -14.57 -7.43
C VAL A 295 -10.62 -14.40 -8.75
N CYS A 296 -9.30 -14.53 -8.68
CA CYS A 296 -8.41 -14.46 -9.84
C CYS A 296 -7.63 -15.76 -10.00
N ASP A 297 -7.22 -16.04 -11.24
CA ASP A 297 -6.19 -17.03 -11.51
C ASP A 297 -4.78 -16.52 -11.14
N GLU A 298 -3.76 -17.32 -11.38
CA GLU A 298 -2.37 -16.99 -11.06
C GLU A 298 -1.82 -15.80 -11.87
N LEU A 299 -2.47 -15.47 -12.98
CA LEU A 299 -2.08 -14.41 -13.92
C LEU A 299 -2.93 -13.14 -13.78
N GLY A 300 -3.88 -13.11 -12.83
CA GLY A 300 -4.71 -11.94 -12.53
C GLY A 300 -5.98 -11.83 -13.36
N SER A 301 -6.37 -12.87 -14.11
CA SER A 301 -7.67 -12.91 -14.80
C SER A 301 -8.80 -13.13 -13.79
N THR A 302 -9.86 -12.33 -13.87
CA THR A 302 -11.05 -12.50 -13.03
C THR A 302 -12.03 -13.53 -13.61
N SER A 303 -13.15 -13.76 -12.94
CA SER A 303 -14.22 -14.61 -13.46
C SER A 303 -14.93 -14.06 -14.70
N ILE A 304 -14.68 -12.80 -15.07
CA ILE A 304 -15.25 -12.17 -16.26
C ILE A 304 -14.15 -12.02 -17.31
N GLU A 305 -14.40 -12.56 -18.49
CA GLU A 305 -13.47 -12.54 -19.62
C GLU A 305 -13.11 -11.11 -20.04
N GLY A 306 -11.79 -10.84 -20.12
CA GLY A 306 -11.24 -9.54 -20.47
C GLY A 306 -11.24 -8.50 -19.36
N ILE A 307 -11.63 -8.88 -18.13
CA ILE A 307 -11.45 -8.06 -16.92
C ILE A 307 -10.37 -8.71 -16.03
N PHE A 308 -9.36 -7.91 -15.68
CA PHE A 308 -8.19 -8.33 -14.93
C PHE A 308 -8.03 -7.50 -13.65
N ALA A 309 -7.28 -8.02 -12.68
CA ALA A 309 -6.96 -7.31 -11.44
C ALA A 309 -5.48 -7.50 -11.08
N ALA A 310 -4.82 -6.43 -10.61
CA ALA A 310 -3.42 -6.48 -10.18
C ALA A 310 -3.13 -5.52 -9.02
N GLY A 311 -2.18 -5.89 -8.19
CA GLY A 311 -1.78 -5.15 -7.01
C GLY A 311 -2.71 -5.39 -5.83
N ASP A 312 -2.78 -4.42 -4.92
CA ASP A 312 -3.47 -4.57 -3.63
C ASP A 312 -4.98 -4.83 -3.75
N VAL A 313 -5.60 -4.51 -4.88
CA VAL A 313 -7.02 -4.81 -5.12
C VAL A 313 -7.31 -6.32 -5.12
N SER A 314 -6.33 -7.15 -5.48
CA SER A 314 -6.42 -8.62 -5.47
C SER A 314 -5.81 -9.27 -4.23
N GLY A 315 -5.29 -8.46 -3.31
CA GLY A 315 -4.67 -8.88 -2.05
C GLY A 315 -3.49 -7.99 -1.71
N ILE A 316 -3.43 -7.54 -0.45
CA ILE A 316 -2.48 -6.50 -0.02
C ILE A 316 -1.08 -7.06 0.11
N GLU A 317 -0.14 -6.44 -0.61
CA GLU A 317 1.29 -6.70 -0.55
C GLU A 317 2.09 -5.39 -0.58
N GLU A 318 3.34 -5.45 -0.97
CA GLU A 318 4.21 -4.29 -1.11
C GLU A 318 4.19 -3.74 -2.56
N ALA A 319 4.59 -2.48 -2.71
CA ALA A 319 4.63 -1.84 -4.02
C ALA A 319 5.56 -2.55 -5.03
N SER A 320 6.60 -3.24 -4.55
CA SER A 320 7.48 -4.05 -5.41
C SER A 320 6.75 -5.24 -6.02
N SER A 321 5.96 -5.96 -5.23
CA SER A 321 5.08 -7.04 -5.74
C SER A 321 4.06 -6.49 -6.73
N ALA A 322 3.42 -5.37 -6.39
CA ALA A 322 2.43 -4.73 -7.24
C ALA A 322 2.99 -4.33 -8.62
N MET A 323 4.23 -3.84 -8.69
CA MET A 323 4.90 -3.54 -9.97
C MET A 323 5.11 -4.80 -10.82
N ILE A 324 5.52 -5.90 -10.21
CA ILE A 324 5.76 -7.16 -10.93
C ILE A 324 4.43 -7.75 -11.41
N GLU A 325 3.41 -7.78 -10.55
CA GLU A 325 2.07 -8.22 -10.94
C GLU A 325 1.50 -7.39 -12.09
N GLY A 326 1.67 -6.07 -12.03
CA GLY A 326 1.28 -5.20 -13.14
C GLY A 326 1.96 -5.59 -14.45
N ARG A 327 3.25 -5.88 -14.44
CA ARG A 327 3.96 -6.35 -15.65
C ARG A 327 3.45 -7.70 -16.14
N ILE A 328 3.16 -8.64 -15.24
CA ILE A 328 2.54 -9.92 -15.61
C ILE A 328 1.19 -9.66 -16.26
N SER A 329 0.30 -8.90 -15.63
CA SER A 329 -1.01 -8.58 -16.18
C SER A 329 -0.95 -7.86 -17.53
N GLY A 330 -0.01 -6.92 -17.70
CA GLY A 330 0.21 -6.24 -18.98
C GLY A 330 0.60 -7.18 -20.11
N ALA A 331 1.48 -8.16 -19.82
CA ALA A 331 1.87 -9.20 -20.77
C ALA A 331 0.71 -10.17 -21.08
N VAL A 332 -0.03 -10.58 -20.05
CA VAL A 332 -1.23 -11.45 -20.19
C VAL A 332 -2.29 -10.78 -21.06
N ILE A 333 -2.56 -9.51 -20.83
CA ILE A 333 -3.53 -8.75 -21.62
C ILE A 333 -3.06 -8.63 -23.08
N ALA A 334 -1.76 -8.40 -23.29
CA ALA A 334 -1.20 -8.37 -24.65
C ALA A 334 -1.34 -9.70 -25.37
N ASN A 335 -1.19 -10.83 -24.67
CA ASN A 335 -1.45 -12.15 -25.23
C ASN A 335 -2.95 -12.36 -25.49
N TYR A 336 -3.81 -12.03 -24.52
CA TYR A 336 -5.27 -12.13 -24.65
C TYR A 336 -5.81 -11.41 -25.89
N LEU A 337 -5.22 -10.24 -26.21
CA LEU A 337 -5.59 -9.45 -27.39
C LEU A 337 -4.81 -9.83 -28.67
N GLY A 338 -3.96 -10.85 -28.61
CA GLY A 338 -3.24 -11.39 -29.78
C GLY A 338 -1.97 -10.61 -30.18
N TYR A 339 -1.47 -9.71 -29.31
CA TYR A 339 -0.23 -8.94 -29.56
C TYR A 339 1.03 -9.68 -29.10
N LEU A 340 0.89 -10.73 -28.28
CA LEU A 340 1.99 -11.53 -27.75
C LEU A 340 1.69 -13.01 -27.93
N SER A 341 2.65 -13.81 -28.40
CA SER A 341 2.45 -15.26 -28.54
C SER A 341 2.49 -15.99 -27.19
N ASP A 342 1.91 -17.19 -27.11
CA ASP A 342 1.90 -18.00 -25.88
C ASP A 342 3.33 -18.34 -25.42
N GLU A 343 4.25 -18.63 -26.34
CA GLU A 343 5.63 -18.95 -25.98
C GLU A 343 6.36 -17.72 -25.40
N ALA A 344 6.12 -16.53 -25.96
CA ALA A 344 6.71 -15.29 -25.46
C ALA A 344 6.10 -14.89 -24.11
N LEU A 345 4.79 -15.12 -23.91
CA LEU A 345 4.14 -14.94 -22.63
C LEU A 345 4.76 -15.87 -21.58
N ALA A 346 4.84 -17.18 -21.86
CA ALA A 346 5.38 -18.17 -20.93
C ALA A 346 6.83 -17.87 -20.51
N GLN A 347 7.67 -17.39 -21.43
CA GLN A 347 9.02 -16.98 -21.09
C GLN A 347 9.02 -15.75 -20.16
N LYS A 348 8.21 -14.74 -20.47
CA LYS A 348 8.15 -13.47 -19.72
C LYS A 348 7.56 -13.66 -18.33
N THR A 349 6.48 -14.43 -18.19
CA THR A 349 5.86 -14.71 -16.89
C THR A 349 6.80 -15.49 -15.99
N LYS A 350 7.54 -16.48 -16.52
CA LYS A 350 8.50 -17.26 -15.76
C LYS A 350 9.57 -16.38 -15.09
N GLU A 351 10.13 -15.38 -15.80
CA GLU A 351 11.12 -14.46 -15.23
C GLU A 351 10.49 -13.56 -14.14
N LEU A 352 9.29 -13.05 -14.39
CA LEU A 352 8.59 -12.18 -13.47
C LEU A 352 8.10 -12.95 -12.22
N GLU A 353 7.61 -14.16 -12.38
CA GLU A 353 7.20 -15.04 -11.27
C GLU A 353 8.38 -15.43 -10.38
N GLN A 354 9.56 -15.65 -10.93
CA GLN A 354 10.76 -15.87 -10.13
C GLN A 354 11.10 -14.67 -9.27
N ALA A 355 11.01 -13.44 -9.83
CA ALA A 355 11.20 -12.21 -9.07
C ALA A 355 10.12 -12.05 -7.99
N LEU A 356 8.85 -12.29 -8.32
CA LEU A 356 7.73 -12.22 -7.39
C LEU A 356 7.85 -13.24 -6.26
N SER A 357 8.21 -14.49 -6.60
CA SER A 357 8.44 -15.57 -5.64
C SER A 357 9.49 -15.21 -4.60
N SER A 358 10.54 -14.48 -4.98
CA SER A 358 11.58 -14.06 -4.03
C SER A 358 11.08 -13.03 -3.01
N LEU A 359 10.05 -12.22 -3.35
CA LEU A 359 9.40 -11.30 -2.42
C LEU A 359 8.39 -11.99 -1.50
N ARG A 360 7.81 -13.09 -1.97
CA ARG A 360 6.77 -13.86 -1.27
C ARG A 360 7.32 -14.97 -0.38
N LYS A 361 8.65 -15.05 -0.23
CA LYS A 361 9.32 -15.96 0.70
C LYS A 361 9.66 -15.23 1.99
N GLY A 362 9.67 -15.99 3.09
CA GLY A 362 10.09 -15.49 4.38
C GLY A 362 8.95 -15.01 5.27
N MET A 363 9.35 -14.44 6.39
CA MET A 363 8.53 -14.10 7.55
C MET A 363 7.34 -13.19 7.26
N PHE A 364 7.51 -12.25 6.32
CA PHE A 364 6.50 -11.25 5.99
C PHE A 364 5.71 -11.58 4.73
N ALA A 365 5.85 -12.82 4.23
CA ALA A 365 5.04 -13.29 3.12
C ALA A 365 3.55 -13.13 3.46
N PRO A 366 2.75 -12.51 2.59
CA PRO A 366 1.35 -12.19 2.86
C PRO A 366 0.47 -13.43 2.84
N GLU A 367 0.32 -14.08 3.99
CA GLU A 367 -0.58 -15.22 4.13
C GLU A 367 -2.05 -14.81 4.10
N ASN A 368 -2.88 -15.63 3.48
CA ASN A 368 -4.34 -15.53 3.52
C ASN A 368 -4.93 -14.17 3.08
N ARG A 369 -4.21 -13.42 2.23
CA ARG A 369 -4.66 -12.12 1.73
C ARG A 369 -5.27 -12.16 0.33
N GLY A 370 -5.67 -13.34 -0.11
CA GLY A 370 -6.31 -13.54 -1.42
C GLY A 370 -5.39 -14.10 -2.50
N LYS A 371 -4.09 -13.99 -2.34
CA LYS A 371 -3.09 -14.49 -3.30
C LYS A 371 -2.65 -15.91 -2.95
N LEU A 372 -2.33 -16.68 -3.97
CA LEU A 372 -1.79 -18.04 -3.83
C LEU A 372 -0.30 -17.93 -3.45
N ILE A 373 0.02 -18.23 -2.20
CA ILE A 373 1.38 -18.21 -1.69
C ILE A 373 1.66 -19.52 -0.98
N THR A 374 2.74 -20.19 -1.39
CA THR A 374 3.20 -21.42 -0.75
C THR A 374 4.40 -21.10 0.14
N LYS A 375 4.24 -21.25 1.45
CA LYS A 375 5.37 -21.18 2.39
C LYS A 375 6.06 -22.53 2.48
N THR A 376 7.37 -22.52 2.58
CA THR A 376 8.19 -23.70 2.93
C THR A 376 8.52 -23.70 4.42
N GLU A 377 8.82 -24.85 5.00
CA GLU A 377 9.18 -24.96 6.41
C GLU A 377 10.45 -24.14 6.76
N GLU A 378 11.37 -23.95 5.81
CA GLU A 378 12.56 -23.12 5.95
C GLU A 378 12.22 -21.62 6.12
N ASP A 379 11.10 -21.16 5.60
CA ASP A 379 10.67 -19.76 5.72
C ASP A 379 10.17 -19.40 7.13
N ILE A 380 9.84 -20.39 7.93
CA ILE A 380 9.26 -20.22 9.27
C ILE A 380 10.36 -20.03 10.33
N ASP A 381 11.50 -20.70 10.20
CA ASP A 381 12.53 -20.77 11.23
C ASP A 381 13.33 -19.47 11.39
N VAL A 382 13.60 -18.75 10.30
CA VAL A 382 14.29 -17.44 10.33
C VAL A 382 13.46 -16.37 11.05
N SER A 383 12.14 -16.52 11.05
CA SER A 383 11.22 -15.53 11.61
C SER A 383 11.17 -15.52 13.15
N MET A 384 11.26 -16.68 13.77
CA MET A 384 11.13 -16.82 15.23
C MET A 384 12.32 -16.24 16.00
N ASN A 385 13.52 -16.39 15.46
CA ASN A 385 14.76 -15.89 16.10
C ASN A 385 14.88 -14.36 16.15
N LEU A 386 14.25 -13.64 15.19
CA LEU A 386 14.27 -12.18 15.14
C LEU A 386 13.24 -11.56 16.09
N LEU A 387 12.15 -12.30 16.39
CA LEU A 387 11.07 -11.83 17.26
C LEU A 387 11.30 -12.16 18.73
N GLU A 388 12.04 -13.24 19.03
CA GLU A 388 12.35 -13.65 20.41
C GLU A 388 13.30 -12.68 21.13
N LYS A 389 14.08 -11.90 20.42
CA LYS A 389 14.89 -10.80 20.97
C LYS A 389 14.09 -9.49 21.07
N GLY A 390 12.80 -9.59 21.27
CA GLY A 390 11.77 -8.60 21.34
C GLY A 390 12.22 -7.18 21.66
N TYR A 391 11.85 -6.27 20.79
CA TYR A 391 11.70 -4.87 21.17
C TYR A 391 10.39 -4.79 21.94
N VAL A 392 10.40 -5.29 23.16
CA VAL A 392 9.25 -5.27 24.05
C VAL A 392 9.20 -3.91 24.67
N ALA A 393 8.09 -3.28 24.55
CA ALA A 393 7.80 -2.14 25.40
C ALA A 393 7.33 -2.67 26.73
N ASP A 394 8.11 -2.39 27.68
CA ASP A 394 7.65 -2.29 29.02
C ASP A 394 8.09 -0.90 29.52
N ASP A 395 7.56 -0.45 30.63
CA ASP A 395 7.89 0.84 31.24
C ASP A 395 9.38 0.96 31.63
N GLU A 396 10.16 -0.11 31.46
CA GLU A 396 11.55 -0.29 31.80
C GLU A 396 12.51 -0.34 30.59
N ILE A 397 12.10 0.05 29.38
CA ILE A 397 13.08 0.22 28.30
C ILE A 397 14.09 1.28 28.75
N GLU A 398 15.26 0.81 29.16
CA GLU A 398 16.41 1.68 29.36
C GLU A 398 16.65 2.44 28.04
N ARG A 399 16.33 3.73 28.04
CA ARG A 399 16.74 4.62 26.97
C ARG A 399 18.24 4.52 26.91
N TYR A 400 18.79 4.15 25.76
CA TYR A 400 20.24 4.11 25.60
C TYR A 400 20.83 5.45 26.06
N PRO A 401 21.76 5.46 27.04
CA PRO A 401 22.33 6.68 27.56
C PRO A 401 23.00 7.44 26.40
N GLY A 402 22.57 8.67 26.15
CA GLY A 402 23.12 9.52 25.09
C GLY A 402 22.31 9.63 23.83
N VAL A 403 21.18 8.92 23.68
CA VAL A 403 20.21 9.22 22.61
C VAL A 403 19.42 10.44 23.02
N THR A 404 19.95 11.61 22.69
CA THR A 404 19.16 12.83 22.67
C THR A 404 18.23 12.77 21.44
N HIS A 405 17.09 13.44 21.50
CA HIS A 405 16.07 13.48 20.43
C HIS A 405 16.57 14.02 19.05
N THR A 406 17.85 14.16 18.86
CA THR A 406 18.52 14.51 17.62
C THR A 406 18.95 13.26 16.89
N ILE A 407 18.16 12.87 15.91
CA ILE A 407 18.47 11.82 14.94
C ILE A 407 19.86 12.12 14.36
N GLY A 408 20.84 11.27 14.63
CA GLY A 408 22.09 11.29 13.89
C GLY A 408 23.38 11.49 14.68
N VAL A 409 23.38 11.55 16.02
CA VAL A 409 24.60 11.83 16.79
C VAL A 409 25.43 10.58 17.12
N HIS A 410 24.82 9.42 17.27
CA HIS A 410 25.54 8.15 17.48
C HIS A 410 24.75 6.99 16.86
N PRO A 411 25.19 6.43 15.74
CA PRO A 411 24.58 5.24 15.19
C PRO A 411 25.03 4.02 16.01
N VAL A 412 24.30 3.68 17.05
CA VAL A 412 24.40 2.33 17.61
C VAL A 412 23.58 1.42 16.72
N MET A 413 24.24 0.52 16.02
CA MET A 413 23.60 -0.37 15.07
C MET A 413 23.47 -1.77 15.67
N GLU A 414 22.33 -2.06 16.26
CA GLU A 414 21.90 -3.42 16.53
C GLU A 414 20.98 -3.90 15.42
N CYS A 415 21.52 -4.10 14.23
CA CYS A 415 20.77 -4.69 13.15
C CYS A 415 20.98 -6.21 13.17
N THR A 416 19.97 -6.95 13.57
CA THR A 416 19.98 -8.41 13.58
C THR A 416 19.49 -9.02 12.26
N GLN A 417 19.18 -8.20 11.26
CA GLN A 417 18.70 -8.68 9.96
C GLN A 417 19.87 -9.07 9.06
N ASN A 418 19.89 -10.33 8.63
CA ASN A 418 20.77 -10.87 7.60
C ASN A 418 20.39 -10.42 6.18
N ILE A 419 19.78 -9.26 6.02
CA ILE A 419 19.50 -8.68 4.70
C ILE A 419 20.69 -7.80 4.34
N PRO A 420 21.33 -7.99 3.17
CA PRO A 420 22.40 -7.12 2.71
C PRO A 420 21.82 -5.73 2.35
N CYS A 421 21.65 -4.91 3.34
CA CYS A 421 21.25 -3.52 3.15
C CYS A 421 22.34 -2.61 3.73
N ASN A 422 22.90 -1.71 2.92
CA ASN A 422 23.98 -0.80 3.30
C ASN A 422 23.54 0.66 3.53
N PRO A 423 22.25 1.00 3.85
CA PRO A 423 21.87 2.41 3.95
C PRO A 423 22.58 3.14 5.09
N CYS A 424 23.04 2.42 6.11
CA CYS A 424 23.79 3.01 7.21
C CYS A 424 25.24 3.34 6.81
N GLN A 425 25.86 2.47 6.03
CA GLN A 425 27.19 2.71 5.45
C GLN A 425 27.14 3.87 4.45
N ASP A 426 26.12 3.86 3.58
CA ASP A 426 25.94 4.89 2.55
C ASP A 426 25.61 6.27 3.17
N ALA A 427 24.95 6.29 4.34
CA ALA A 427 24.63 7.53 5.05
C ALA A 427 25.78 8.07 5.89
N CYS A 428 26.83 7.29 6.15
CA CYS A 428 27.96 7.72 6.95
C CYS A 428 28.94 8.51 6.09
N GLN A 429 28.82 9.84 6.08
CA GLN A 429 29.72 10.74 5.33
C GLN A 429 31.19 10.63 5.75
N LYS A 430 31.47 10.10 6.94
CA LYS A 430 32.84 9.94 7.46
C LYS A 430 33.42 8.55 7.22
N GLY A 431 32.65 7.64 6.58
CA GLY A 431 33.13 6.28 6.26
C GLY A 431 33.47 5.41 7.49
N CYS A 432 32.95 5.76 8.68
CA CYS A 432 33.23 5.03 9.92
C CYS A 432 32.32 3.82 10.14
N ILE A 433 31.39 3.55 9.24
CA ILE A 433 30.52 2.39 9.29
C ILE A 433 30.85 1.48 8.11
N SER A 434 31.26 0.26 8.41
CA SER A 434 31.39 -0.82 7.41
C SER A 434 30.40 -1.93 7.73
N ILE A 435 29.82 -2.52 6.69
CA ILE A 435 28.88 -3.63 6.79
C ILE A 435 29.56 -4.82 6.12
N GLY A 436 29.84 -5.86 6.91
CA GLY A 436 30.37 -7.13 6.39
C GLY A 436 29.27 -7.96 5.74
N ASP A 437 29.66 -9.03 5.05
CA ASP A 437 28.75 -9.85 4.23
C ASP A 437 27.61 -10.51 5.02
N ASN A 438 27.72 -10.64 6.32
CA ASN A 438 26.72 -11.32 7.14
C ASN A 438 26.25 -10.58 8.40
N ILE A 439 26.88 -9.52 8.86
CA ILE A 439 26.43 -8.76 10.06
C ILE A 439 27.17 -7.42 10.06
N THR A 440 26.50 -6.38 10.54
CA THR A 440 27.11 -5.12 10.95
C THR A 440 28.25 -5.36 11.93
N SER A 441 29.46 -5.18 11.52
CA SER A 441 30.60 -4.96 12.41
C SER A 441 30.82 -3.45 12.53
N LEU A 442 30.81 -2.95 13.75
CA LEU A 442 31.32 -1.63 14.08
C LEU A 442 32.83 -1.68 14.16
#